data_8d2e44b72723592b554a60cfd0d08bc5
#
_entry.id   8d2e44b72723592b554a60cfd0d08bc5
#
_cell.length_a   1.000
_cell.length_b   1.000
_cell.length_c   1.000
_cell.angle_alpha   90.00
_cell.angle_beta   90.00
_cell.angle_gamma   90.00
#
_symmetry.space_group_name_H-M   'P 1'
#
loop_
_entity.id
_entity.type
_entity.pdbx_description
1 polymer ?
#
loop_
_entity_poly.entity_id
_entity_poly.type
_entity_poly.pdbx_seq_one_letter_code
_entity_poly.pdbx_strand_id
1 'polypeptide(L)'
;MAIVGSIKFNNYLYLNFDVFNERFEGEYPNLRYKANVRCKFTGQFAIDATNTIYFGGLSLVQYMYYPYWTYNSDWFTLNGEINELMGCSRKKTLRYACSCSGWPNGSGTIEFTTPTIKAPTFEGSISDVDVTTLTINGKLTSNPYNLYTLRARLAKSKEYLSNALNGKLDVKGLEQNTKFEYVLESFLADLSGSAIDSKTISATTAESYKEIEIKAVTIAITPGTPSHDNLSLTVVTTDDAHVSSVTWYFDSNTRTTESLSVGYDNLPQNTEYTLSVQITDTLNRTSKLFTMKLHTTITKAEVWIFDGKTWKRGYSTQLIDNAYKYCRLYYFNGTKWLPAKIYK
;
A
#
# COMPACT_ATOMS: atom_id res chain seq x y z
N MET A 1 -41.85 -15.07 -15.90
CA MET A 1 -42.90 -14.03 -15.89
C MET A 1 -43.62 -14.14 -14.55
N ALA A 2 -43.57 -13.14 -13.74
CA ALA A 2 -44.17 -13.17 -12.42
C ALA A 2 -45.30 -12.11 -12.38
N ILE A 3 -46.51 -12.58 -12.13
CA ILE A 3 -47.65 -11.68 -11.86
C ILE A 3 -47.28 -10.86 -10.61
N VAL A 4 -47.21 -9.53 -10.73
CA VAL A 4 -46.90 -8.63 -9.62
C VAL A 4 -48.07 -8.35 -8.73
N GLY A 5 -49.29 -8.62 -9.16
CA GLY A 5 -50.52 -8.50 -8.40
C GLY A 5 -51.76 -8.62 -9.24
N SER A 6 -52.93 -8.61 -8.56
CA SER A 6 -54.22 -8.81 -9.20
C SER A 6 -55.33 -7.98 -8.55
N ILE A 7 -56.27 -7.51 -9.37
CA ILE A 7 -57.58 -7.06 -8.90
C ILE A 7 -58.53 -8.25 -8.93
N LYS A 8 -59.15 -8.53 -7.79
CA LYS A 8 -60.17 -9.54 -7.69
C LYS A 8 -61.54 -8.90 -7.87
N PHE A 9 -62.33 -9.34 -8.85
CA PHE A 9 -63.68 -8.85 -9.06
C PHE A 9 -64.73 -9.67 -8.36
N ASN A 10 -64.54 -11.00 -8.37
CA ASN A 10 -65.40 -11.96 -7.68
C ASN A 10 -64.57 -13.23 -7.35
N ASN A 11 -65.20 -14.28 -6.90
CA ASN A 11 -64.50 -15.51 -6.52
C ASN A 11 -63.82 -16.23 -7.70
N TYR A 12 -64.14 -15.87 -8.93
CA TYR A 12 -63.72 -16.59 -10.12
C TYR A 12 -63.03 -15.70 -11.18
N LEU A 13 -62.99 -14.39 -11.01
CA LEU A 13 -62.49 -13.46 -12.00
C LEU A 13 -61.44 -12.51 -11.40
N TYR A 14 -60.30 -12.47 -12.06
CA TYR A 14 -59.17 -11.63 -11.67
C TYR A 14 -58.62 -10.87 -12.89
N LEU A 15 -58.16 -9.63 -12.70
CA LEU A 15 -57.30 -8.92 -13.63
C LEU A 15 -55.89 -8.94 -13.05
N ASN A 16 -55.01 -9.67 -13.71
CA ASN A 16 -53.63 -9.84 -13.28
C ASN A 16 -52.74 -8.86 -14.03
N PHE A 17 -51.77 -8.32 -13.33
CA PHE A 17 -50.78 -7.41 -13.88
C PHE A 17 -49.39 -8.04 -13.85
N ASP A 18 -48.62 -7.83 -14.89
CA ASP A 18 -47.24 -8.26 -15.04
C ASP A 18 -46.40 -7.06 -15.45
N VAL A 19 -45.23 -6.91 -14.84
CA VAL A 19 -44.24 -5.91 -15.15
C VAL A 19 -43.12 -6.60 -15.95
N PHE A 20 -42.76 -6.04 -17.09
CA PHE A 20 -41.78 -6.60 -18.00
C PHE A 20 -40.90 -5.52 -18.63
N ASN A 21 -39.85 -5.92 -19.36
CA ASN A 21 -38.83 -5.00 -19.89
C ASN A 21 -38.23 -4.10 -18.82
N GLU A 22 -38.04 -4.67 -17.62
CA GLU A 22 -37.49 -3.96 -16.47
C GLU A 22 -36.04 -3.56 -16.73
N ARG A 23 -35.72 -2.30 -16.50
CA ARG A 23 -34.37 -1.75 -16.67
C ARG A 23 -34.13 -0.56 -15.77
N PHE A 24 -32.86 -0.27 -15.54
CA PHE A 24 -32.40 0.96 -14.91
C PHE A 24 -31.78 1.87 -15.97
N GLU A 25 -32.09 3.15 -15.94
CA GLU A 25 -31.54 4.16 -16.85
C GLU A 25 -31.00 5.36 -16.08
N GLY A 26 -29.88 5.93 -16.60
CA GLY A 26 -29.19 7.03 -15.95
C GLY A 26 -28.28 6.59 -14.82
N GLU A 27 -27.78 7.57 -14.09
CA GLU A 27 -26.84 7.40 -12.97
C GLU A 27 -27.35 8.20 -11.77
N TYR A 28 -26.87 7.86 -10.57
CA TYR A 28 -27.13 8.67 -9.38
C TYR A 28 -26.67 10.13 -9.60
N PRO A 29 -27.43 11.18 -9.21
CA PRO A 29 -28.69 11.10 -8.47
C PRO A 29 -29.95 10.88 -9.33
N ASN A 30 -29.83 10.83 -10.64
CA ASN A 30 -30.96 10.79 -11.59
C ASN A 30 -31.31 9.38 -12.06
N LEU A 31 -30.83 8.36 -11.36
CA LEU A 31 -31.11 6.95 -11.68
C LEU A 31 -32.62 6.68 -11.63
N ARG A 32 -33.16 6.09 -12.68
CA ARG A 32 -34.59 5.74 -12.80
C ARG A 32 -34.76 4.27 -13.07
N TYR A 33 -35.81 3.72 -12.48
CA TYR A 33 -36.35 2.41 -12.83
C TYR A 33 -37.41 2.58 -13.91
N LYS A 34 -37.32 1.84 -15.00
CA LYS A 34 -38.26 1.85 -16.10
C LYS A 34 -38.75 0.44 -16.39
N ALA A 35 -40.06 0.32 -16.66
CA ALA A 35 -40.67 -0.94 -17.02
C ALA A 35 -42.00 -0.72 -17.78
N ASN A 36 -42.35 -1.68 -18.60
CA ASN A 36 -43.67 -1.75 -19.19
C ASN A 36 -44.60 -2.58 -18.32
N VAL A 37 -45.88 -2.31 -18.43
CA VAL A 37 -46.94 -3.05 -17.73
C VAL A 37 -47.88 -3.67 -18.75
N ARG A 38 -48.25 -4.90 -18.50
CA ARG A 38 -49.35 -5.60 -19.21
C ARG A 38 -50.30 -6.26 -18.21
N CYS A 39 -51.46 -6.52 -18.69
CA CYS A 39 -52.51 -7.19 -17.88
C CYS A 39 -53.21 -8.27 -18.67
N LYS A 40 -53.87 -9.17 -17.96
CA LYS A 40 -54.81 -10.15 -18.53
C LYS A 40 -55.89 -10.52 -17.57
N PHE A 41 -57.04 -10.84 -18.09
CA PHE A 41 -58.13 -11.48 -17.29
C PHE A 41 -57.85 -12.97 -17.16
N THR A 42 -58.11 -13.46 -15.95
CA THR A 42 -58.04 -14.92 -15.67
C THR A 42 -59.23 -15.32 -14.82
N GLY A 43 -59.65 -16.59 -15.00
CA GLY A 43 -60.81 -17.13 -14.34
C GLY A 43 -62.00 -17.22 -15.28
N GLN A 44 -63.20 -17.41 -14.73
CA GLN A 44 -64.38 -17.62 -15.57
C GLN A 44 -65.06 -16.29 -15.88
N PHE A 45 -65.13 -15.92 -17.15
CA PHE A 45 -65.71 -14.66 -17.59
C PHE A 45 -66.28 -14.69 -19.01
N ALA A 46 -67.17 -13.72 -19.28
CA ALA A 46 -67.51 -13.29 -20.61
C ALA A 46 -67.48 -11.77 -20.63
N ILE A 47 -66.84 -11.18 -21.64
CA ILE A 47 -66.68 -9.73 -21.80
C ILE A 47 -67.14 -9.33 -23.19
N ASP A 48 -68.01 -8.37 -23.29
CA ASP A 48 -68.40 -7.69 -24.52
C ASP A 48 -68.58 -6.21 -24.22
N ALA A 49 -67.44 -5.53 -24.03
CA ALA A 49 -67.40 -4.12 -23.64
C ALA A 49 -66.07 -3.43 -23.95
N THR A 50 -66.14 -2.14 -24.08
CA THR A 50 -64.93 -1.31 -23.99
C THR A 50 -64.52 -1.16 -22.53
N ASN A 51 -63.30 -1.61 -22.23
CA ASN A 51 -62.71 -1.51 -20.89
C ASN A 51 -61.61 -0.43 -20.89
N THR A 52 -61.56 0.32 -19.79
CA THR A 52 -60.48 1.21 -19.47
C THR A 52 -59.73 0.65 -18.28
N ILE A 53 -58.45 0.29 -18.48
CA ILE A 53 -57.60 -0.30 -17.41
C ILE A 53 -56.54 0.72 -17.05
N TYR A 54 -56.37 0.94 -15.75
CA TYR A 54 -55.37 1.83 -15.18
C TYR A 54 -54.41 1.06 -14.26
N PHE A 55 -53.13 1.49 -14.34
CA PHE A 55 -52.09 1.05 -13.40
C PHE A 55 -51.19 2.26 -13.13
N GLY A 56 -51.36 2.90 -11.97
CA GLY A 56 -50.72 4.18 -11.69
C GLY A 56 -51.12 5.24 -12.72
N GLY A 57 -50.12 5.82 -13.41
CA GLY A 57 -50.33 6.77 -14.51
C GLY A 57 -50.51 6.15 -15.89
N LEU A 58 -50.45 4.83 -16.01
CA LEU A 58 -50.58 4.10 -17.27
C LEU A 58 -52.00 3.70 -17.53
N SER A 59 -52.41 3.66 -18.78
CA SER A 59 -53.77 3.27 -19.13
C SER A 59 -53.86 2.53 -20.46
N LEU A 60 -54.93 1.77 -20.59
CA LEU A 60 -55.32 1.15 -21.83
C LEU A 60 -56.85 1.28 -21.97
N VAL A 61 -57.29 1.69 -23.15
CA VAL A 61 -58.70 1.66 -23.53
C VAL A 61 -58.84 0.65 -24.66
N GLN A 62 -59.57 -0.42 -24.41
CA GLN A 62 -59.66 -1.52 -25.36
C GLN A 62 -61.07 -2.10 -25.39
N TYR A 63 -61.64 -2.24 -26.60
CA TYR A 63 -62.83 -3.09 -26.76
C TYR A 63 -62.35 -4.56 -26.67
N MET A 64 -63.04 -5.32 -25.81
CA MET A 64 -62.74 -6.70 -25.53
C MET A 64 -63.99 -7.54 -25.78
N TYR A 65 -63.83 -8.58 -26.60
CA TYR A 65 -64.86 -9.58 -26.83
C TYR A 65 -64.35 -10.95 -26.44
N TYR A 66 -64.90 -11.55 -25.38
CA TYR A 66 -64.60 -12.90 -24.91
C TYR A 66 -65.92 -13.63 -24.71
N PRO A 67 -66.15 -14.76 -25.42
CA PRO A 67 -67.38 -15.51 -25.33
C PRO A 67 -67.50 -16.17 -23.95
N TYR A 68 -68.67 -16.58 -23.62
CA TYR A 68 -69.03 -17.25 -22.39
C TYR A 68 -68.03 -18.39 -22.03
N TRP A 69 -67.61 -18.47 -20.78
CA TRP A 69 -66.68 -19.47 -20.28
C TRP A 69 -65.23 -19.36 -20.75
N THR A 70 -64.77 -18.20 -21.14
CA THR A 70 -63.36 -17.93 -21.34
C THR A 70 -62.65 -17.98 -19.98
N TYR A 71 -61.44 -18.63 -19.93
CA TYR A 71 -60.68 -18.73 -18.68
C TYR A 71 -59.44 -17.86 -18.67
N ASN A 72 -58.89 -17.46 -19.81
CA ASN A 72 -57.74 -16.59 -19.94
C ASN A 72 -57.91 -15.71 -21.16
N SER A 73 -57.71 -14.39 -21.00
CA SER A 73 -57.52 -13.49 -22.11
C SER A 73 -56.09 -13.54 -22.59
N ASP A 74 -55.83 -12.88 -23.74
CA ASP A 74 -54.50 -12.49 -24.12
C ASP A 74 -53.94 -11.43 -23.16
N TRP A 75 -52.64 -11.20 -23.24
CA TRP A 75 -51.98 -10.10 -22.56
C TRP A 75 -52.20 -8.79 -23.30
N PHE A 76 -52.60 -7.75 -22.58
CA PHE A 76 -52.77 -6.40 -23.09
C PHE A 76 -51.70 -5.51 -22.50
N THR A 77 -50.89 -4.83 -23.31
CA THR A 77 -49.88 -3.88 -22.86
C THR A 77 -50.51 -2.50 -22.63
N LEU A 78 -50.32 -1.92 -21.46
CA LEU A 78 -50.74 -0.56 -21.17
C LEU A 78 -49.85 0.45 -21.90
N ASN A 79 -50.42 1.60 -22.28
CA ASN A 79 -49.69 2.68 -22.90
C ASN A 79 -48.77 3.37 -21.89
N GLY A 80 -47.53 3.65 -22.36
CA GLY A 80 -46.51 4.27 -21.54
C GLY A 80 -45.66 3.27 -20.77
N GLU A 81 -44.85 3.78 -19.88
CA GLU A 81 -43.96 2.98 -19.00
C GLU A 81 -43.94 3.56 -17.59
N ILE A 82 -43.62 2.70 -16.63
CA ILE A 82 -43.21 3.10 -15.28
C ILE A 82 -41.88 3.87 -15.41
N ASN A 83 -41.75 5.00 -14.75
CA ASN A 83 -40.58 5.87 -14.80
C ASN A 83 -40.33 6.47 -13.42
N GLU A 84 -39.82 5.66 -12.49
CA GLU A 84 -39.66 5.99 -11.09
C GLU A 84 -38.23 6.39 -10.76
N LEU A 85 -38.06 7.53 -10.05
CA LEU A 85 -36.77 7.92 -9.52
C LEU A 85 -36.34 6.96 -8.40
N MET A 86 -35.19 6.34 -8.56
CA MET A 86 -34.63 5.41 -7.57
C MET A 86 -33.96 6.16 -6.41
N GLY A 87 -33.42 7.37 -6.68
CA GLY A 87 -32.58 8.04 -5.71
C GLY A 87 -31.34 7.20 -5.38
N CYS A 88 -30.93 7.20 -4.13
CA CYS A 88 -29.82 6.38 -3.62
C CYS A 88 -30.32 5.05 -3.03
N SER A 89 -31.00 4.23 -3.85
CA SER A 89 -31.56 2.95 -3.41
C SER A 89 -31.18 1.82 -4.35
N ARG A 90 -30.74 0.70 -3.77
CA ARG A 90 -30.46 -0.53 -4.54
C ARG A 90 -31.71 -1.25 -5.00
N LYS A 91 -32.82 -1.08 -4.28
CA LYS A 91 -34.15 -1.61 -4.60
C LYS A 91 -35.21 -0.68 -4.01
N LYS A 92 -36.38 -0.65 -4.62
CA LYS A 92 -37.49 0.17 -4.16
C LYS A 92 -38.78 -0.62 -4.25
N THR A 93 -39.62 -0.54 -3.23
CA THR A 93 -40.97 -1.04 -3.28
C THR A 93 -41.87 0.04 -3.87
N LEU A 94 -42.56 -0.30 -4.93
CA LEU A 94 -43.47 0.58 -5.66
C LEU A 94 -44.91 0.17 -5.40
N ARG A 95 -45.77 1.16 -5.23
CA ARG A 95 -47.18 0.95 -4.95
C ARG A 95 -48.03 1.75 -5.90
N TYR A 96 -48.90 1.08 -6.63
CA TYR A 96 -49.74 1.69 -7.63
C TYR A 96 -51.21 1.40 -7.38
N ALA A 97 -52.07 2.42 -7.49
CA ALA A 97 -53.48 2.25 -7.60
C ALA A 97 -53.81 1.69 -8.98
N CYS A 98 -54.65 0.69 -9.04
CA CYS A 98 -55.09 0.01 -10.25
C CYS A 98 -56.59 -0.03 -10.31
N SER A 99 -57.18 0.11 -11.49
CA SER A 99 -58.60 -0.01 -11.69
C SER A 99 -58.94 -0.53 -13.09
N CYS A 100 -60.11 -1.13 -13.17
CA CYS A 100 -60.76 -1.45 -14.43
C CYS A 100 -62.16 -0.83 -14.39
N SER A 101 -62.50 -0.05 -15.41
CA SER A 101 -63.85 0.47 -15.61
C SER A 101 -64.44 -0.08 -16.92
N GLY A 102 -65.69 -0.33 -16.92
CA GLY A 102 -66.40 -1.06 -17.96
C GLY A 102 -67.05 -2.29 -17.32
N TRP A 103 -66.93 -3.43 -17.94
CA TRP A 103 -67.38 -4.69 -17.33
C TRP A 103 -66.27 -5.76 -17.46
N PRO A 104 -65.79 -6.36 -16.37
CA PRO A 104 -66.13 -6.06 -14.96
C PRO A 104 -65.48 -4.75 -14.48
N ASN A 105 -66.06 -4.16 -13.46
CA ASN A 105 -65.60 -2.92 -12.83
C ASN A 105 -64.97 -3.22 -11.45
N GLY A 106 -63.83 -2.65 -11.16
CA GLY A 106 -63.17 -2.83 -9.87
C GLY A 106 -61.88 -2.03 -9.75
N SER A 107 -61.38 -1.95 -8.52
CA SER A 107 -60.13 -1.27 -8.21
C SER A 107 -59.37 -1.96 -7.10
N GLY A 108 -58.10 -1.66 -6.99
CA GLY A 108 -57.19 -2.17 -5.98
C GLY A 108 -55.86 -1.46 -5.95
N THR A 109 -55.01 -1.94 -5.10
CA THR A 109 -53.60 -1.46 -5.03
C THR A 109 -52.69 -2.64 -5.25
N ILE A 110 -51.65 -2.43 -6.06
CA ILE A 110 -50.61 -3.41 -6.33
C ILE A 110 -49.29 -2.87 -5.85
N GLU A 111 -48.58 -3.72 -5.14
CA GLU A 111 -47.24 -3.41 -4.61
C GLU A 111 -46.26 -4.46 -5.11
N PHE A 112 -45.12 -4.01 -5.60
CA PHE A 112 -44.03 -4.88 -6.00
C PHE A 112 -42.68 -4.21 -5.76
N THR A 113 -41.61 -5.01 -5.71
CA THR A 113 -40.26 -4.51 -5.48
C THR A 113 -39.47 -4.61 -6.77
N THR A 114 -38.76 -3.52 -7.12
CA THR A 114 -37.86 -3.50 -8.27
C THR A 114 -36.74 -4.53 -8.11
N PRO A 115 -36.09 -4.97 -9.20
CA PRO A 115 -34.88 -5.76 -9.13
C PRO A 115 -33.81 -5.06 -8.27
N THR A 116 -33.00 -5.87 -7.59
CA THR A 116 -31.92 -5.33 -6.76
C THR A 116 -30.70 -4.99 -7.61
N ILE A 117 -30.22 -3.76 -7.55
CA ILE A 117 -28.97 -3.33 -8.18
C ILE A 117 -27.81 -4.08 -7.50
N LYS A 118 -26.89 -4.63 -8.32
CA LYS A 118 -25.73 -5.36 -7.83
C LYS A 118 -24.88 -4.51 -6.89
N ALA A 119 -24.27 -5.16 -5.90
CA ALA A 119 -23.27 -4.53 -5.03
C ALA A 119 -22.04 -4.07 -5.84
N PRO A 120 -21.33 -3.05 -5.38
CA PRO A 120 -20.07 -2.64 -5.99
C PRO A 120 -18.99 -3.70 -5.76
N THR A 121 -17.94 -3.65 -6.56
CA THR A 121 -16.68 -4.33 -6.25
C THR A 121 -15.58 -3.29 -6.11
N PHE A 122 -14.60 -3.55 -5.24
CA PHE A 122 -13.50 -2.63 -5.01
C PHE A 122 -12.21 -3.35 -4.65
N GLU A 123 -11.10 -2.66 -4.89
CA GLU A 123 -9.76 -3.07 -4.50
C GLU A 123 -9.20 -2.10 -3.48
N GLY A 124 -8.31 -2.62 -2.64
CA GLY A 124 -7.60 -1.82 -1.66
C GLY A 124 -6.29 -2.47 -1.27
N SER A 125 -5.28 -1.61 -1.07
CA SER A 125 -3.94 -1.98 -0.64
C SER A 125 -3.32 -0.84 0.17
N ILE A 126 -2.18 -1.11 0.81
CA ILE A 126 -1.33 -0.11 1.44
C ILE A 126 -0.02 -0.05 0.67
N SER A 127 0.48 1.14 0.42
CA SER A 127 1.79 1.41 -0.17
C SER A 127 2.51 2.53 0.58
N ASP A 128 3.74 2.86 0.13
CA ASP A 128 4.53 3.99 0.61
C ASP A 128 4.63 4.00 2.15
N VAL A 129 4.92 2.81 2.72
CA VAL A 129 5.02 2.64 4.17
C VAL A 129 6.35 3.17 4.66
N ASP A 130 6.30 4.16 5.55
CA ASP A 130 7.45 4.79 6.18
C ASP A 130 7.32 4.71 7.71
N VAL A 131 8.19 5.36 8.45
CA VAL A 131 8.27 5.35 9.92
C VAL A 131 6.99 5.86 10.58
N THR A 132 6.42 6.94 10.06
CA THR A 132 5.24 7.61 10.63
C THR A 132 4.12 7.86 9.64
N THR A 133 4.25 7.31 8.43
CA THR A 133 3.29 7.52 7.34
C THR A 133 3.04 6.24 6.55
N LEU A 134 1.89 6.17 5.91
CA LEU A 134 1.58 5.18 4.89
C LEU A 134 0.51 5.73 3.94
N THR A 135 0.38 5.12 2.77
CA THR A 135 -0.66 5.47 1.79
C THR A 135 -1.67 4.33 1.66
N ILE A 136 -2.94 4.62 1.90
CA ILE A 136 -4.06 3.72 1.62
C ILE A 136 -4.48 3.94 0.16
N ASN A 137 -4.48 2.89 -0.64
CA ASN A 137 -5.01 2.90 -2.00
C ASN A 137 -6.37 2.22 -1.99
N GLY A 138 -7.38 2.85 -2.58
CA GLY A 138 -8.72 2.28 -2.70
C GLY A 138 -9.43 2.75 -3.95
N LYS A 139 -10.04 1.82 -4.69
CA LYS A 139 -10.75 2.12 -5.93
C LYS A 139 -11.94 1.18 -6.10
N LEU A 140 -13.09 1.72 -6.46
CA LEU A 140 -14.21 0.93 -6.96
C LEU A 140 -13.86 0.36 -8.34
N THR A 141 -13.85 -0.96 -8.47
CA THR A 141 -13.61 -1.67 -9.75
C THR A 141 -14.91 -1.89 -10.52
N SER A 142 -16.04 -1.90 -9.79
CA SER A 142 -17.38 -1.84 -10.38
C SER A 142 -18.24 -0.92 -9.53
N ASN A 143 -18.85 0.06 -10.14
CA ASN A 143 -19.78 1.01 -9.51
C ASN A 143 -21.03 1.15 -10.38
N PRO A 144 -21.98 0.19 -10.32
CA PRO A 144 -23.17 0.24 -11.13
C PRO A 144 -23.94 1.54 -10.90
N TYR A 145 -24.20 2.28 -12.00
CA TYR A 145 -24.94 3.54 -12.02
C TYR A 145 -24.38 4.65 -11.12
N ASN A 146 -23.07 4.63 -10.81
CA ASN A 146 -22.41 5.55 -9.88
C ASN A 146 -23.10 5.65 -8.51
N LEU A 147 -23.74 4.54 -8.10
CA LEU A 147 -24.57 4.47 -6.91
C LEU A 147 -23.78 4.34 -5.60
N TYR A 148 -22.47 4.11 -5.67
CA TYR A 148 -21.67 3.75 -4.51
C TYR A 148 -20.46 4.66 -4.31
N THR A 149 -20.03 4.77 -3.07
CA THR A 149 -18.77 5.40 -2.64
C THR A 149 -17.96 4.46 -1.77
N LEU A 150 -16.64 4.64 -1.73
CA LEU A 150 -15.72 3.89 -0.88
C LEU A 150 -15.18 4.82 0.20
N ARG A 151 -15.04 4.32 1.43
CA ARG A 151 -14.47 5.04 2.58
C ARG A 151 -13.46 4.15 3.30
N ALA A 152 -12.53 4.77 4.01
CA ALA A 152 -11.55 4.07 4.83
C ALA A 152 -11.62 4.54 6.28
N ARG A 153 -11.46 3.63 7.22
CA ARG A 153 -11.31 3.91 8.65
C ARG A 153 -10.27 3.01 9.29
N LEU A 154 -9.74 3.42 10.42
CA LEU A 154 -8.93 2.53 11.26
C LEU A 154 -9.85 1.42 11.83
N ALA A 155 -9.39 0.17 11.86
CA ALA A 155 -10.23 -0.98 12.25
C ALA A 155 -10.83 -0.82 13.67
N LYS A 156 -10.08 -0.19 14.57
CA LYS A 156 -10.49 0.07 15.96
C LYS A 156 -11.31 1.37 16.14
N SER A 157 -11.49 2.18 15.10
CA SER A 157 -12.25 3.44 15.13
C SER A 157 -13.55 3.32 14.38
N LYS A 158 -14.54 4.11 14.80
CA LYS A 158 -15.78 4.33 14.05
C LYS A 158 -15.70 5.54 13.11
N GLU A 159 -14.64 6.34 13.23
CA GLU A 159 -14.45 7.55 12.45
C GLU A 159 -13.77 7.21 11.11
N TYR A 160 -14.27 7.81 10.05
CA TYR A 160 -13.73 7.66 8.71
C TYR A 160 -12.66 8.70 8.44
N LEU A 161 -11.59 8.27 7.81
CA LEU A 161 -10.45 9.13 7.43
C LEU A 161 -10.77 10.05 6.25
N SER A 162 -11.76 9.67 5.44
CA SER A 162 -12.24 10.48 4.31
C SER A 162 -13.70 10.22 4.02
N ASN A 163 -14.41 11.19 3.44
CA ASN A 163 -15.81 11.03 3.02
C ASN A 163 -15.97 10.23 1.72
N ALA A 164 -14.94 10.22 0.88
CA ALA A 164 -14.87 9.39 -0.32
C ALA A 164 -13.40 9.06 -0.62
N LEU A 165 -13.11 7.78 -0.84
CA LEU A 165 -11.80 7.29 -1.25
C LEU A 165 -11.88 6.85 -2.72
N ASN A 166 -11.19 7.58 -3.59
CA ASN A 166 -11.03 7.22 -4.99
C ASN A 166 -9.58 7.46 -5.39
N GLY A 167 -8.73 6.48 -5.17
CA GLY A 167 -7.29 6.56 -5.39
C GLY A 167 -6.50 6.47 -4.10
N LYS A 168 -5.71 7.49 -3.80
CA LYS A 168 -4.74 7.51 -2.69
C LYS A 168 -5.21 8.36 -1.52
N LEU A 169 -4.92 7.90 -0.31
CA LEU A 169 -5.11 8.62 0.95
C LEU A 169 -3.86 8.47 1.81
N ASP A 170 -3.14 9.56 2.03
CA ASP A 170 -1.96 9.58 2.89
C ASP A 170 -2.38 9.70 4.35
N VAL A 171 -1.87 8.78 5.17
CA VAL A 171 -2.07 8.77 6.63
C VAL A 171 -0.73 9.11 7.29
N LYS A 172 -0.75 10.07 8.21
CA LYS A 172 0.44 10.63 8.88
C LYS A 172 0.31 10.56 10.39
N GLY A 173 1.44 10.73 11.10
CA GLY A 173 1.46 10.78 12.56
C GLY A 173 1.25 9.42 13.21
N LEU A 174 1.64 8.36 12.52
CA LEU A 174 1.54 6.98 13.01
C LEU A 174 2.72 6.68 13.97
N GLU A 175 2.51 5.72 14.85
CA GLU A 175 3.59 5.18 15.68
C GLU A 175 4.49 4.26 14.83
N GLN A 176 5.81 4.34 15.10
CA GLN A 176 6.79 3.49 14.43
C GLN A 176 6.66 2.02 14.84
N ASN A 177 7.15 1.11 14.00
CA ASN A 177 7.17 -0.34 14.23
C ASN A 177 5.82 -0.89 14.74
N THR A 178 4.73 -0.29 14.28
CA THR A 178 3.38 -0.59 14.77
C THR A 178 2.51 -1.09 13.63
N LYS A 179 1.80 -2.21 13.85
CA LYS A 179 0.84 -2.74 12.91
C LYS A 179 -0.45 -1.95 12.95
N PHE A 180 -0.83 -1.38 11.81
CA PHE A 180 -2.10 -0.71 11.60
C PHE A 180 -2.99 -1.55 10.71
N GLU A 181 -4.28 -1.63 11.07
CA GLU A 181 -5.31 -2.29 10.29
C GLU A 181 -6.37 -1.27 9.91
N TYR A 182 -6.69 -1.19 8.62
CA TYR A 182 -7.70 -0.31 8.06
C TYR A 182 -8.81 -1.14 7.43
N VAL A 183 -10.02 -0.64 7.54
CA VAL A 183 -11.19 -1.23 6.89
C VAL A 183 -11.64 -0.27 5.80
N LEU A 184 -11.68 -0.78 4.58
CA LEU A 184 -12.33 -0.14 3.44
C LEU A 184 -13.77 -0.63 3.38
N GLU A 185 -14.69 0.28 3.30
CA GLU A 185 -16.13 -0.01 3.30
C GLU A 185 -16.84 0.71 2.16
N SER A 186 -17.69 -0.02 1.43
CA SER A 186 -18.53 0.58 0.39
C SER A 186 -19.88 0.96 0.95
N PHE A 187 -20.38 2.14 0.56
CA PHE A 187 -21.66 2.71 0.96
C PHE A 187 -22.46 3.15 -0.26
N LEU A 188 -23.73 3.44 -0.06
CA LEU A 188 -24.48 4.25 -1.02
C LEU A 188 -23.88 5.65 -1.13
N ALA A 189 -23.99 6.28 -2.29
CA ALA A 189 -23.33 7.56 -2.60
C ALA A 189 -23.78 8.72 -1.69
N ASP A 190 -24.98 8.66 -1.13
CA ASP A 190 -25.50 9.60 -0.13
C ASP A 190 -25.08 9.28 1.31
N LEU A 191 -24.28 8.23 1.48
CA LEU A 191 -23.82 7.72 2.77
C LEU A 191 -24.93 7.24 3.71
N SER A 192 -26.14 7.00 3.18
CA SER A 192 -27.25 6.46 3.93
C SER A 192 -27.04 4.96 4.23
N GLY A 193 -27.49 4.52 5.37
CA GLY A 193 -27.48 3.12 5.77
C GLY A 193 -26.11 2.62 6.27
N SER A 194 -26.01 1.30 6.36
CA SER A 194 -24.78 0.59 6.76
C SER A 194 -23.90 0.28 5.56
N ALA A 195 -22.65 -0.07 5.84
CA ALA A 195 -21.72 -0.57 4.81
C ALA A 195 -22.33 -1.76 4.07
N ILE A 196 -22.15 -1.77 2.75
CA ILE A 196 -22.66 -2.80 1.85
C ILE A 196 -21.68 -3.96 1.76
N ASP A 197 -20.38 -3.62 1.73
CA ASP A 197 -19.28 -4.57 1.69
C ASP A 197 -18.06 -3.96 2.36
N SER A 198 -17.14 -4.80 2.86
CA SER A 198 -15.96 -4.35 3.58
C SER A 198 -14.75 -5.23 3.30
N LYS A 199 -13.55 -4.64 3.34
CA LYS A 199 -12.27 -5.33 3.21
C LYS A 199 -11.26 -4.75 4.20
N THR A 200 -10.59 -5.62 4.95
CA THR A 200 -9.49 -5.22 5.84
C THR A 200 -8.16 -5.30 5.11
N ILE A 201 -7.34 -4.27 5.29
CA ILE A 201 -5.95 -4.19 4.81
C ILE A 201 -5.06 -3.80 5.98
N SER A 202 -3.81 -4.24 5.99
CA SER A 202 -2.88 -3.92 7.08
C SER A 202 -1.47 -3.73 6.59
N ALA A 203 -0.72 -2.91 7.33
CA ALA A 203 0.72 -2.76 7.19
C ALA A 203 1.35 -2.44 8.55
N THR A 204 2.65 -2.68 8.66
CA THR A 204 3.45 -2.28 9.83
C THR A 204 4.34 -1.12 9.41
N THR A 205 4.29 0.01 10.14
CA THR A 205 5.19 1.14 9.92
C THR A 205 6.64 0.73 10.15
N ALA A 206 7.56 1.37 9.44
CA ALA A 206 8.98 1.11 9.59
C ALA A 206 9.46 1.48 11.00
N GLU A 207 10.53 0.85 11.45
CA GLU A 207 11.20 1.20 12.68
C GLU A 207 12.10 2.42 12.44
N SER A 208 12.01 3.43 13.33
CA SER A 208 12.93 4.55 13.35
C SER A 208 14.07 4.26 14.31
N TYR A 209 15.27 4.25 13.81
CA TYR A 209 16.47 4.28 14.63
C TYR A 209 17.18 5.62 14.46
N LYS A 210 18.02 5.97 15.43
CA LYS A 210 18.81 7.21 15.37
C LYS A 210 19.80 7.15 14.21
N GLU A 211 20.18 8.33 13.71
CA GLU A 211 21.28 8.43 12.75
C GLU A 211 22.50 7.70 13.28
N ILE A 212 23.12 6.87 12.43
CA ILE A 212 24.29 6.09 12.80
C ILE A 212 25.49 7.01 12.91
N GLU A 213 26.17 6.95 14.05
CA GLU A 213 27.41 7.70 14.28
C GLU A 213 28.62 6.74 14.24
N ILE A 214 29.70 7.18 13.64
CA ILE A 214 30.99 6.51 13.70
C ILE A 214 31.65 6.86 15.03
N LYS A 215 31.83 5.86 15.89
CA LYS A 215 32.50 6.02 17.19
C LYS A 215 34.01 5.99 17.06
N ALA A 216 34.51 5.08 16.21
CA ALA A 216 35.94 4.86 16.00
C ALA A 216 36.17 4.09 14.72
N VAL A 217 37.41 4.11 14.25
CA VAL A 217 37.93 3.16 13.28
C VAL A 217 39.11 2.43 13.94
N THR A 218 39.01 1.11 14.05
CA THR A 218 40.09 0.26 14.53
C THR A 218 40.99 -0.09 13.36
N ILE A 219 42.30 -0.07 13.64
CA ILE A 219 43.35 -0.26 12.64
C ILE A 219 44.19 -1.47 13.06
N ALA A 220 44.32 -2.46 12.19
CA ALA A 220 45.25 -3.56 12.34
C ALA A 220 46.27 -3.50 11.19
N ILE A 221 47.56 -3.35 11.52
CA ILE A 221 48.65 -3.35 10.56
C ILE A 221 49.40 -4.67 10.68
N THR A 222 49.49 -5.40 9.59
CA THR A 222 50.25 -6.64 9.51
C THR A 222 51.46 -6.41 8.57
N PRO A 223 52.69 -6.64 9.02
CA PRO A 223 53.83 -6.58 8.14
C PRO A 223 53.69 -7.54 6.96
N GLY A 224 53.80 -7.03 5.75
CA GLY A 224 53.80 -7.81 4.53
C GLY A 224 55.19 -8.17 4.05
N THR A 225 55.46 -7.90 2.77
CA THR A 225 56.79 -8.04 2.18
C THR A 225 57.72 -6.97 2.73
N PRO A 226 59.07 -7.13 2.64
CA PRO A 226 59.99 -6.06 3.04
C PRO A 226 59.61 -4.72 2.44
N SER A 227 59.45 -3.70 3.28
CA SER A 227 59.03 -2.32 2.96
C SER A 227 57.55 -2.08 2.69
N HIS A 228 56.70 -3.08 2.81
CA HIS A 228 55.24 -2.92 2.65
C HIS A 228 54.46 -3.55 3.81
N ASP A 229 53.29 -2.99 4.12
CA ASP A 229 52.35 -3.46 5.12
C ASP A 229 50.99 -3.78 4.51
N ASN A 230 50.25 -4.65 5.20
CA ASN A 230 48.83 -4.86 4.95
C ASN A 230 48.06 -4.19 6.06
N LEU A 231 46.96 -3.54 5.69
CA LEU A 231 46.14 -2.75 6.56
C LEU A 231 44.73 -3.35 6.59
N SER A 232 44.22 -3.60 7.76
CA SER A 232 42.78 -3.94 7.95
C SER A 232 42.15 -2.84 8.79
N LEU A 233 41.04 -2.28 8.29
CA LEU A 233 40.30 -1.21 8.93
C LEU A 233 38.91 -1.77 9.28
N THR A 234 38.44 -1.48 10.48
CA THR A 234 37.06 -1.82 10.91
C THR A 234 36.44 -0.62 11.56
N VAL A 235 35.27 -0.19 11.05
CA VAL A 235 34.51 0.91 11.65
C VAL A 235 33.70 0.37 12.83
N VAL A 236 33.62 1.16 13.91
CA VAL A 236 32.78 0.91 15.06
C VAL A 236 31.68 1.97 15.09
N THR A 237 30.43 1.54 15.09
CA THR A 237 29.29 2.45 14.99
C THR A 237 28.41 2.45 16.24
N THR A 238 27.38 3.28 16.26
CA THR A 238 26.35 3.25 17.29
C THR A 238 25.33 2.14 17.09
N ASP A 239 25.16 1.67 15.82
CA ASP A 239 24.18 0.67 15.44
C ASP A 239 24.60 -0.08 14.17
N ASP A 240 25.34 -1.15 14.34
CA ASP A 240 25.90 -1.95 13.23
C ASP A 240 24.81 -2.72 12.46
N ALA A 241 23.67 -3.01 13.11
CA ALA A 241 22.60 -3.80 12.50
C ALA A 241 21.85 -3.06 11.37
N HIS A 242 21.90 -1.74 11.40
CA HIS A 242 21.22 -0.89 10.41
C HIS A 242 22.16 -0.25 9.39
N VAL A 243 23.43 -0.69 9.34
CA VAL A 243 24.37 -0.25 8.29
C VAL A 243 24.03 -0.94 6.97
N SER A 244 23.78 -0.16 5.94
CA SER A 244 23.58 -0.65 4.57
C SER A 244 24.91 -0.75 3.81
N SER A 245 25.76 0.28 3.93
CA SER A 245 27.08 0.29 3.31
C SER A 245 28.05 1.24 3.99
N VAL A 246 29.34 1.00 3.80
CA VAL A 246 30.44 1.85 4.28
C VAL A 246 31.26 2.30 3.10
N THR A 247 31.43 3.61 2.95
CA THR A 247 32.29 4.22 1.94
C THR A 247 33.58 4.67 2.59
N TRP A 248 34.68 4.11 2.12
CA TRP A 248 36.03 4.34 2.55
C TRP A 248 36.75 5.23 1.55
N TYR A 249 37.27 6.35 2.00
CA TYR A 249 38.11 7.26 1.24
C TYR A 249 39.52 7.11 1.78
N PHE A 250 40.38 6.45 1.05
CA PHE A 250 41.77 6.22 1.43
C PHE A 250 42.70 6.92 0.43
N ASP A 251 43.22 8.08 0.82
CA ASP A 251 43.88 9.05 -0.07
C ASP A 251 43.02 9.36 -1.31
N SER A 252 43.52 8.98 -2.50
CA SER A 252 42.79 9.17 -3.77
C SER A 252 41.84 8.01 -4.14
N ASN A 253 41.83 6.94 -3.34
CA ASN A 253 41.01 5.76 -3.61
C ASN A 253 39.72 5.79 -2.84
N THR A 254 38.60 5.50 -3.52
CA THR A 254 37.27 5.35 -2.90
C THR A 254 36.80 3.91 -3.08
N ARG A 255 36.35 3.30 -1.99
CA ARG A 255 35.80 1.95 -2.00
C ARG A 255 34.52 1.88 -1.13
N THR A 256 33.47 1.31 -1.66
CA THR A 256 32.22 1.06 -0.91
C THR A 256 32.07 -0.44 -0.65
N THR A 257 31.75 -0.81 0.58
CA THR A 257 31.56 -2.19 1.05
C THR A 257 30.26 -2.32 1.82
N GLU A 258 29.66 -3.50 1.80
CA GLU A 258 28.55 -3.84 2.72
C GLU A 258 29.08 -4.29 4.09
N SER A 259 30.38 -4.56 4.19
CA SER A 259 31.08 -4.94 5.41
C SER A 259 31.56 -3.70 6.17
N LEU A 260 31.53 -3.79 7.50
CA LEU A 260 32.14 -2.82 8.40
C LEU A 260 33.67 -2.81 8.34
N SER A 261 34.27 -3.71 7.58
CA SER A 261 35.73 -3.86 7.47
C SER A 261 36.18 -3.80 6.02
N VAL A 262 37.40 -3.27 5.82
CA VAL A 262 38.08 -3.22 4.52
C VAL A 262 39.58 -3.50 4.69
N GLY A 263 40.17 -4.17 3.72
CA GLY A 263 41.62 -4.41 3.66
C GLY A 263 42.29 -3.64 2.55
N TYR A 264 43.53 -3.19 2.80
CA TYR A 264 44.44 -2.60 1.83
C TYR A 264 45.79 -3.32 1.96
N ASP A 265 46.29 -3.82 0.85
CA ASP A 265 47.53 -4.60 0.79
C ASP A 265 48.66 -3.83 0.14
N ASN A 266 49.86 -4.22 0.45
CA ASN A 266 51.11 -3.69 -0.18
C ASN A 266 51.27 -2.16 -0.03
N LEU A 267 50.91 -1.60 1.11
CA LEU A 267 51.11 -0.18 1.40
C LEU A 267 52.57 0.07 1.75
N PRO A 268 53.24 1.08 1.14
CA PRO A 268 54.59 1.48 1.53
C PRO A 268 54.68 1.74 3.04
N GLN A 269 55.77 1.24 3.64
CA GLN A 269 56.05 1.53 5.05
C GLN A 269 56.51 2.98 5.22
N ASN A 270 56.44 3.48 6.45
CA ASN A 270 56.82 4.85 6.84
C ASN A 270 56.08 5.92 6.04
N THR A 271 54.79 5.67 5.73
CA THR A 271 53.97 6.55 4.93
C THR A 271 52.75 7.00 5.73
N GLU A 272 52.45 8.30 5.69
CA GLU A 272 51.22 8.86 6.24
C GLU A 272 50.10 8.78 5.20
N TYR A 273 48.95 8.27 5.62
CA TYR A 273 47.73 8.21 4.82
C TYR A 273 46.62 8.98 5.49
N THR A 274 45.71 9.57 4.70
CA THR A 274 44.46 10.15 5.18
C THR A 274 43.34 9.17 4.90
N LEU A 275 42.64 8.77 5.97
CA LEU A 275 41.47 7.95 5.90
C LEU A 275 40.23 8.79 6.24
N SER A 276 39.20 8.72 5.39
CA SER A 276 37.89 9.21 5.74
C SER A 276 36.84 8.09 5.53
N VAL A 277 35.86 8.05 6.38
CA VAL A 277 34.81 7.00 6.36
C VAL A 277 33.45 7.65 6.49
N GLN A 278 32.50 7.17 5.69
CA GLN A 278 31.10 7.55 5.75
C GLN A 278 30.25 6.30 5.69
N ILE A 279 29.18 6.26 6.49
CA ILE A 279 28.23 5.15 6.54
C ILE A 279 26.93 5.59 5.88
N THR A 280 26.33 4.69 5.11
CA THR A 280 24.95 4.78 4.66
C THR A 280 24.12 3.75 5.42
N ASP A 281 23.02 4.17 6.01
CA ASP A 281 22.10 3.28 6.74
C ASP A 281 21.04 2.67 5.83
N THR A 282 20.22 1.77 6.38
CA THR A 282 19.13 1.10 5.63
C THR A 282 17.98 2.04 5.25
N LEU A 283 17.96 3.28 5.78
CA LEU A 283 17.04 4.35 5.37
C LEU A 283 17.69 5.33 4.36
N ASN A 284 18.86 4.97 3.79
CA ASN A 284 19.64 5.81 2.87
C ASN A 284 20.11 7.15 3.46
N ARG A 285 20.21 7.27 4.78
CA ARG A 285 20.83 8.42 5.43
C ARG A 285 22.33 8.20 5.50
N THR A 286 23.10 9.28 5.40
CA THR A 286 24.56 9.23 5.48
C THR A 286 25.07 9.86 6.77
N SER A 287 26.00 9.17 7.44
CA SER A 287 26.65 9.69 8.63
C SER A 287 27.53 10.91 8.31
N LYS A 288 27.91 11.65 9.36
CA LYS A 288 29.01 12.61 9.22
C LYS A 288 30.29 11.90 8.77
N LEU A 289 31.12 12.62 7.99
CA LEU A 289 32.40 12.09 7.55
C LEU A 289 33.34 12.02 8.76
N PHE A 290 33.83 10.82 9.04
CA PHE A 290 34.89 10.60 10.03
C PHE A 290 36.25 10.63 9.30
N THR A 291 37.20 11.46 9.77
CA THR A 291 38.50 11.60 9.14
C THR A 291 39.62 11.42 10.16
N MET A 292 40.63 10.66 9.81
CA MET A 292 41.82 10.46 10.61
C MET A 292 43.07 10.30 9.73
N LYS A 293 44.25 10.53 10.34
CA LYS A 293 45.53 10.18 9.75
C LYS A 293 46.07 8.91 10.34
N LEU A 294 46.70 8.08 9.56
CA LEU A 294 47.36 6.87 9.99
C LEU A 294 48.76 6.78 9.35
N HIS A 295 49.64 6.12 10.07
CA HIS A 295 50.94 5.81 9.59
C HIS A 295 51.16 4.32 9.49
N THR A 296 51.68 3.85 8.38
CA THR A 296 52.19 2.48 8.26
C THR A 296 53.43 2.31 9.13
N THR A 297 53.82 1.07 9.37
CA THR A 297 54.96 0.80 10.25
C THR A 297 56.20 1.49 9.76
N ILE A 298 56.94 2.04 10.71
CA ILE A 298 58.28 2.60 10.42
C ILE A 298 59.20 1.40 10.23
N THR A 299 59.80 1.30 9.07
CA THR A 299 60.85 0.28 8.83
C THR A 299 61.92 0.42 9.89
N LYS A 300 62.07 -0.61 10.69
CA LYS A 300 63.21 -0.65 11.57
C LYS A 300 64.44 -0.73 10.70
N ALA A 301 65.26 0.28 10.73
CA ALA A 301 66.54 0.21 10.08
C ALA A 301 67.26 -1.05 10.60
N GLU A 302 67.55 -1.99 9.72
CA GLU A 302 68.33 -3.15 10.12
C GLU A 302 69.74 -2.65 10.42
N VAL A 303 70.12 -2.73 11.68
CA VAL A 303 71.51 -2.43 12.06
C VAL A 303 72.28 -3.72 11.95
N TRP A 304 73.23 -3.73 11.05
CA TRP A 304 74.17 -4.82 10.94
C TRP A 304 75.50 -4.39 11.67
N ILE A 305 75.89 -5.22 12.57
CA ILE A 305 77.10 -4.99 13.39
C ILE A 305 78.16 -5.99 12.92
N PHE A 306 79.30 -5.48 12.50
CA PHE A 306 80.46 -6.28 12.17
C PHE A 306 81.22 -6.56 13.43
N ASP A 307 81.43 -7.82 13.78
CA ASP A 307 82.10 -8.30 15.01
C ASP A 307 83.60 -8.53 14.80
N GLY A 308 84.14 -8.10 13.68
CA GLY A 308 85.52 -8.32 13.27
C GLY A 308 85.71 -9.59 12.42
N LYS A 309 84.69 -10.43 12.28
CA LYS A 309 84.73 -11.62 11.43
C LYS A 309 83.53 -11.73 10.53
N THR A 310 82.36 -11.42 11.04
CA THR A 310 81.07 -11.52 10.31
C THR A 310 80.15 -10.38 10.66
N TRP A 311 79.27 -10.05 9.69
CA TRP A 311 78.18 -9.12 9.93
C TRP A 311 77.06 -9.83 10.67
N LYS A 312 76.66 -9.33 11.84
CA LYS A 312 75.51 -9.83 12.61
C LYS A 312 74.40 -8.84 12.63
N ARG A 313 73.16 -9.35 12.52
CA ARG A 313 71.96 -8.52 12.58
C ARG A 313 71.81 -7.99 14.02
N GLY A 314 71.83 -6.68 14.18
CA GLY A 314 71.58 -6.02 15.46
C GLY A 314 70.15 -5.51 15.51
N TYR A 315 69.58 -5.48 16.67
CA TYR A 315 68.26 -4.94 16.90
C TYR A 315 68.41 -3.66 17.74
N SER A 316 67.98 -2.51 17.18
CA SER A 316 67.77 -1.30 17.99
C SER A 316 66.30 -1.21 18.32
N THR A 317 65.91 -1.62 19.50
CA THR A 317 64.54 -1.39 19.93
C THR A 317 64.49 -0.99 21.37
N GLN A 318 63.83 0.12 21.64
CA GLN A 318 62.86 0.15 22.73
C GLN A 318 61.80 1.22 22.44
N LEU A 319 60.57 0.78 22.35
CA LEU A 319 59.44 1.65 22.52
C LEU A 319 59.29 1.77 24.05
N ILE A 320 59.57 2.92 24.62
CA ILE A 320 59.34 3.22 26.03
C ILE A 320 58.30 4.31 26.08
N ASP A 321 57.16 4.01 26.72
CA ASP A 321 56.05 4.93 26.99
C ASP A 321 55.46 5.63 25.77
N ASN A 322 55.14 4.88 24.70
CA ASN A 322 54.57 5.38 23.45
C ASN A 322 55.30 6.52 22.78
N ALA A 323 56.54 6.75 23.13
CA ALA A 323 57.39 7.74 22.46
C ALA A 323 58.67 7.08 21.90
N TYR A 324 58.98 7.39 20.65
CA TYR A 324 60.25 6.98 20.05
C TYR A 324 61.39 7.77 20.67
N LYS A 325 62.19 7.12 21.49
CA LYS A 325 63.42 7.71 22.00
C LYS A 325 64.54 7.41 21.03
N TYR A 326 65.26 8.44 20.59
CA TYR A 326 66.45 8.29 19.79
C TYR A 326 67.49 7.49 20.59
N CYS A 327 67.78 6.27 20.12
CA CYS A 327 68.87 5.49 20.64
C CYS A 327 70.15 5.95 19.96
N ARG A 328 71.15 6.36 20.73
CA ARG A 328 72.53 6.55 20.19
C ARG A 328 73.11 5.18 19.94
N LEU A 329 73.46 4.89 18.71
CA LEU A 329 74.17 3.67 18.36
C LEU A 329 75.60 3.78 18.71
N TYR A 330 76.19 2.80 19.39
CA TYR A 330 77.60 2.69 19.64
C TYR A 330 78.08 1.35 19.05
N TYR A 331 79.29 1.36 18.51
CA TYR A 331 79.96 0.12 18.15
C TYR A 331 81.18 -0.08 19.04
N PHE A 332 81.51 -1.32 19.31
CA PHE A 332 82.68 -1.67 20.10
C PHE A 332 83.84 -1.95 19.16
N ASN A 333 84.94 -1.21 19.29
CA ASN A 333 86.07 -1.30 18.41
C ASN A 333 87.15 -2.34 18.90
N GLY A 334 86.81 -3.16 19.87
CA GLY A 334 87.72 -4.12 20.51
C GLY A 334 88.30 -3.60 21.82
N THR A 335 88.20 -2.30 22.09
CA THR A 335 88.73 -1.69 23.31
C THR A 335 87.73 -0.79 24.03
N LYS A 336 86.87 -0.10 23.29
CA LYS A 336 85.88 0.82 23.85
C LYS A 336 84.66 0.96 22.91
N TRP A 337 83.56 1.38 23.51
CA TRP A 337 82.33 1.73 22.77
C TRP A 337 82.46 3.12 22.14
N LEU A 338 82.36 3.24 20.83
CA LEU A 338 82.37 4.45 20.08
C LEU A 338 80.99 4.77 19.49
N PRO A 339 80.59 6.03 19.44
CA PRO A 339 79.32 6.41 18.78
C PRO A 339 79.43 6.09 17.27
N ALA A 340 78.42 5.35 16.80
CA ALA A 340 78.34 5.05 15.38
C ALA A 340 77.80 6.27 14.62
N LYS A 341 78.37 6.60 13.47
CA LYS A 341 77.78 7.55 12.52
C LYS A 341 76.89 6.79 11.54
N ILE A 342 75.65 7.20 11.46
CA ILE A 342 74.79 6.71 10.42
C ILE A 342 74.95 7.61 9.19
N TYR A 343 75.41 7.04 8.12
CA TYR A 343 75.41 7.70 6.79
C TYR A 343 74.08 7.34 6.12
N LYS A 344 73.29 8.34 5.67
CA LYS A 344 72.12 8.18 4.85
C LYS A 344 72.45 7.74 3.46
#